data_739db6d73e0f4ec9cd583c5fd5bfd8c4
#
_entry.id   739db6d73e0f4ec9cd583c5fd5bfd8c4
#
_cell.length_a   1.000
_cell.length_b   1.000
_cell.length_c   1.000
_cell.angle_alpha   90.00
_cell.angle_beta   90.00
_cell.angle_gamma   90.00
#
_symmetry.space_group_name_H-M   'P 1'
#
loop_
_entity.id
_entity.type
_entity.pdbx_description
1 polymer ?
#
loop_
_entity_poly.entity_id
_entity_poly.type
_entity_poly.pdbx_seq_one_letter_code
_entity_poly.pdbx_strand_id
1 'polypeptide(L)'
;MPHQNPMQGILLKCASVAVFTVMAAMIKSTSETAAVPAGQQVFFRSLFAIPVILIWLALRGELGVGLRTVRPMGHVYRGVVGTVAMALNFWALALLSFPEVTAIGYAAPLLVVIFAAMFLGEDVRLFRLSMVGIGLTGVLIVLSPQLRLESDADPYRMLGAVVAMGGAAGSALAQIFVRKLVQEERTSAIVFWFSFTSTILGLATLPFGWVWPDATTAMLLVGSGILGGMAQILLTSAYRFADASLVAPFEYVSMLLAIAIGWYVFGEAPARVVLIGASLVILAGIMIIWRERQLGLERSRQRKAMTLQG
;
A
#
# COMPACT_ATOMS: atom_id res chain seq x y z
N MET A 1 13.46 -2.70 -26.06
CA MET A 1 13.22 -3.08 -24.65
C MET A 1 13.71 -1.92 -23.81
N PRO A 2 12.94 -1.35 -22.88
CA PRO A 2 13.47 -0.31 -22.00
C PRO A 2 14.65 -0.91 -21.23
N HIS A 3 15.73 -0.12 -21.11
CA HIS A 3 16.90 -0.52 -20.36
C HIS A 3 16.48 -0.85 -18.92
N GLN A 4 16.46 -2.14 -18.57
CA GLN A 4 16.27 -2.56 -17.20
C GLN A 4 17.48 -2.08 -16.41
N ASN A 5 17.25 -1.09 -15.55
CA ASN A 5 18.23 -0.68 -14.55
C ASN A 5 17.71 -1.07 -13.17
N PRO A 6 18.03 -2.29 -12.70
CA PRO A 6 17.50 -2.82 -11.45
C PRO A 6 17.80 -1.93 -10.24
N MET A 7 18.99 -1.32 -10.22
CA MET A 7 19.38 -0.42 -9.12
C MET A 7 18.50 0.82 -9.07
N GLN A 8 18.20 1.41 -10.22
CA GLN A 8 17.29 2.56 -10.29
C GLN A 8 15.88 2.20 -9.82
N GLY A 9 15.37 1.01 -10.20
CA GLY A 9 14.10 0.50 -9.72
C GLY A 9 14.06 0.34 -8.19
N ILE A 10 15.12 -0.21 -7.60
CA ILE A 10 15.26 -0.38 -6.16
C ILE A 10 15.29 0.97 -5.44
N LEU A 11 16.11 1.92 -5.91
CA LEU A 11 16.19 3.26 -5.31
C LEU A 11 14.85 4.00 -5.36
N LEU A 12 14.16 3.95 -6.50
CA LEU A 12 12.82 4.55 -6.65
C LEU A 12 11.79 3.91 -5.72
N LYS A 13 11.86 2.57 -5.53
CA LYS A 13 10.99 1.85 -4.60
C LYS A 13 11.27 2.27 -3.15
N CYS A 14 12.53 2.29 -2.72
CA CYS A 14 12.89 2.75 -1.38
C CYS A 14 12.45 4.20 -1.13
N ALA A 15 12.67 5.09 -2.10
CA ALA A 15 12.21 6.47 -2.01
C ALA A 15 10.69 6.57 -1.91
N SER A 16 9.96 5.79 -2.72
CA SER A 16 8.50 5.72 -2.65
C SER A 16 8.00 5.28 -1.27
N VAL A 17 8.59 4.20 -0.73
CA VAL A 17 8.25 3.68 0.59
C VAL A 17 8.51 4.72 1.68
N ALA A 18 9.67 5.40 1.64
CA ALA A 18 9.98 6.45 2.60
C ALA A 18 8.97 7.61 2.55
N VAL A 19 8.63 8.08 1.34
CA VAL A 19 7.66 9.17 1.15
C VAL A 19 6.26 8.75 1.61
N PHE A 20 5.81 7.52 1.30
CA PHE A 20 4.53 6.99 1.79
C PHE A 20 4.50 6.88 3.32
N THR A 21 5.61 6.48 3.95
CA THR A 21 5.67 6.36 5.41
C THR A 21 5.60 7.73 6.07
N VAL A 22 6.28 8.75 5.52
CA VAL A 22 6.15 10.14 6.00
C VAL A 22 4.73 10.67 5.79
N MET A 23 4.12 10.41 4.62
CA MET A 23 2.72 10.76 4.37
C MET A 23 1.78 10.11 5.41
N ALA A 24 1.98 8.83 5.72
CA ALA A 24 1.15 8.13 6.71
C ALA A 24 1.33 8.71 8.13
N ALA A 25 2.56 9.14 8.48
CA ALA A 25 2.82 9.86 9.73
C ALA A 25 2.08 11.20 9.80
N MET A 26 2.05 11.97 8.70
CA MET A 26 1.27 13.22 8.64
C MET A 26 -0.23 12.95 8.83
N ILE A 27 -0.77 11.91 8.19
CA ILE A 27 -2.16 11.47 8.36
C ILE A 27 -2.44 11.10 9.83
N LYS A 28 -1.59 10.30 10.46
CA LYS A 28 -1.73 9.94 11.87
C LYS A 28 -1.72 11.19 12.76
N SER A 29 -0.79 12.09 12.54
CA SER A 29 -0.70 13.35 13.30
C SER A 29 -2.01 14.15 13.22
N THR A 30 -2.64 14.27 12.04
CA THR A 30 -3.92 14.99 11.91
C THR A 30 -5.07 14.29 12.62
N SER A 31 -5.02 12.96 12.80
CA SER A 31 -6.01 12.22 13.59
C SER A 31 -5.84 12.47 15.09
N GLU A 32 -4.60 12.49 15.59
CA GLU A 32 -4.29 12.62 17.01
C GLU A 32 -4.45 14.07 17.52
N THR A 33 -4.00 15.05 16.73
CA THR A 33 -3.98 16.46 17.16
C THR A 33 -5.29 17.19 16.93
N ALA A 34 -6.01 16.86 15.86
CA ALA A 34 -7.20 17.59 15.44
C ALA A 34 -8.43 16.69 15.21
N ALA A 35 -8.36 15.41 15.54
CA ALA A 35 -9.44 14.43 15.34
C ALA A 35 -10.04 14.45 13.92
N VAL A 36 -9.20 14.67 12.90
CA VAL A 36 -9.64 14.75 11.51
C VAL A 36 -10.18 13.38 11.05
N PRO A 37 -11.44 13.30 10.57
CA PRO A 37 -12.03 12.04 10.15
C PRO A 37 -11.29 11.45 8.93
N ALA A 38 -11.22 10.11 8.84
CA ALA A 38 -10.55 9.42 7.75
C ALA A 38 -11.07 9.82 6.35
N GLY A 39 -12.38 10.08 6.20
CA GLY A 39 -12.96 10.54 4.94
C GLY A 39 -12.43 11.90 4.49
N GLN A 40 -12.27 12.83 5.42
CA GLN A 40 -11.66 14.14 5.16
C GLN A 40 -10.18 14.00 4.78
N GLN A 41 -9.42 13.14 5.47
CA GLN A 41 -8.02 12.85 5.13
C GLN A 41 -7.90 12.25 3.72
N VAL A 42 -8.78 11.30 3.36
CA VAL A 42 -8.87 10.72 2.01
C VAL A 42 -9.12 11.80 0.96
N PHE A 43 -10.03 12.74 1.22
CA PHE A 43 -10.31 13.85 0.32
C PHE A 43 -9.05 14.70 0.08
N PHE A 44 -8.46 15.25 1.13
CA PHE A 44 -7.29 16.13 0.99
C PHE A 44 -6.11 15.40 0.34
N ARG A 45 -5.80 14.19 0.80
CA ARG A 45 -4.74 13.37 0.23
C ARG A 45 -4.94 13.11 -1.27
N SER A 46 -6.17 12.91 -1.70
CA SER A 46 -6.47 12.58 -3.09
C SER A 46 -6.57 13.83 -3.96
N LEU A 47 -7.18 14.88 -3.47
CA LEU A 47 -7.31 16.17 -4.14
C LEU A 47 -5.93 16.77 -4.46
N PHE A 48 -5.04 16.84 -3.48
CA PHE A 48 -3.71 17.43 -3.65
C PHE A 48 -2.70 16.50 -4.35
N ALA A 49 -3.02 15.21 -4.54
CA ALA A 49 -2.26 14.34 -5.42
C ALA A 49 -2.52 14.64 -6.90
N ILE A 50 -3.73 15.11 -7.27
CA ILE A 50 -4.10 15.39 -8.67
C ILE A 50 -3.18 16.43 -9.33
N PRO A 51 -2.94 17.62 -8.74
CA PRO A 51 -2.01 18.59 -9.31
C PRO A 51 -0.60 18.02 -9.52
N VAL A 52 -0.09 17.21 -8.59
CA VAL A 52 1.23 16.59 -8.71
C VAL A 52 1.28 15.67 -9.94
N ILE A 53 0.25 14.86 -10.14
CA ILE A 53 0.14 13.94 -11.27
C ILE A 53 0.02 14.72 -12.60
N LEU A 54 -0.79 15.78 -12.62
CA LEU A 54 -0.97 16.61 -13.81
C LEU A 54 0.31 17.38 -14.19
N ILE A 55 1.02 17.94 -13.21
CA ILE A 55 2.33 18.59 -13.43
C ILE A 55 3.32 17.57 -13.99
N TRP A 56 3.40 16.37 -13.40
CA TRP A 56 4.27 15.32 -13.89
C TRP A 56 3.96 14.91 -15.34
N LEU A 57 2.68 14.81 -15.72
CA LEU A 57 2.26 14.52 -17.08
C LEU A 57 2.55 15.69 -18.03
N ALA A 58 2.36 16.94 -17.57
CA ALA A 58 2.67 18.14 -18.35
C ALA A 58 4.16 18.21 -18.70
N LEU A 59 5.03 17.95 -17.71
CA LEU A 59 6.49 17.92 -17.91
C LEU A 59 6.95 16.83 -18.88
N ARG A 60 6.12 15.80 -19.10
CA ARG A 60 6.36 14.75 -20.09
C ARG A 60 5.69 14.98 -21.45
N GLY A 61 4.90 16.04 -21.58
CA GLY A 61 4.12 16.29 -22.81
C GLY A 61 3.01 15.25 -23.05
N GLU A 62 2.59 14.52 -22.01
CA GLU A 62 1.65 13.39 -22.13
C GLU A 62 0.23 13.72 -21.65
N LEU A 63 -0.10 14.97 -21.32
CA LEU A 63 -1.41 15.36 -20.75
C LEU A 63 -2.60 14.89 -21.59
N GLY A 64 -2.55 15.07 -22.92
CA GLY A 64 -3.68 14.75 -23.81
C GLY A 64 -3.96 13.24 -23.96
N VAL A 65 -2.97 12.39 -23.69
CA VAL A 65 -3.05 10.95 -23.90
C VAL A 65 -2.96 10.18 -22.59
N GLY A 66 -2.30 10.75 -21.59
CA GLY A 66 -2.02 10.10 -20.29
C GLY A 66 -3.26 9.85 -19.43
N LEU A 67 -4.36 10.57 -19.68
CA LEU A 67 -5.62 10.45 -18.92
C LEU A 67 -6.69 9.63 -19.64
N ARG A 68 -6.46 9.23 -20.90
CA ARG A 68 -7.42 8.43 -21.65
C ARG A 68 -7.56 7.04 -21.05
N THR A 69 -8.80 6.56 -21.00
CA THR A 69 -9.14 5.22 -20.53
C THR A 69 -9.92 4.43 -21.56
N VAL A 70 -9.66 3.13 -21.64
CA VAL A 70 -10.39 2.17 -22.47
C VAL A 70 -11.40 1.39 -21.62
N ARG A 71 -11.13 1.29 -20.28
CA ARG A 71 -11.97 0.53 -19.33
C ARG A 71 -12.45 1.39 -18.17
N PRO A 72 -13.38 2.33 -18.37
CA PRO A 72 -13.83 3.25 -17.32
C PRO A 72 -14.40 2.53 -16.09
N MET A 73 -15.16 1.44 -16.28
CA MET A 73 -15.73 0.67 -15.17
C MET A 73 -14.63 0.00 -14.31
N GLY A 74 -13.52 -0.43 -14.93
CA GLY A 74 -12.37 -0.95 -14.21
C GLY A 74 -11.75 0.08 -13.25
N HIS A 75 -11.68 1.34 -13.69
CA HIS A 75 -11.23 2.45 -12.85
C HIS A 75 -12.20 2.73 -11.70
N VAL A 76 -13.51 2.64 -11.94
CA VAL A 76 -14.52 2.81 -10.88
C VAL A 76 -14.37 1.73 -9.81
N TYR A 77 -14.32 0.46 -10.19
CA TYR A 77 -14.12 -0.64 -9.21
C TYR A 77 -12.81 -0.48 -8.44
N ARG A 78 -11.71 -0.21 -9.15
CA ARG A 78 -10.41 0.06 -8.53
C ARG A 78 -10.48 1.27 -7.60
N GLY A 79 -11.16 2.32 -8.04
CA GLY A 79 -11.34 3.57 -7.29
C GLY A 79 -12.11 3.34 -6.00
N VAL A 80 -13.27 2.73 -6.05
CA VAL A 80 -14.12 2.47 -4.89
C VAL A 80 -13.41 1.57 -3.87
N VAL A 81 -12.94 0.39 -4.32
CA VAL A 81 -12.26 -0.56 -3.42
C VAL A 81 -11.00 0.05 -2.80
N GLY A 82 -10.20 0.73 -3.63
CA GLY A 82 -8.98 1.37 -3.13
C GLY A 82 -9.25 2.55 -2.19
N THR A 83 -10.32 3.30 -2.39
CA THR A 83 -10.71 4.40 -1.50
C THR A 83 -11.19 3.88 -0.15
N VAL A 84 -12.02 2.85 -0.15
CA VAL A 84 -12.48 2.20 1.09
C VAL A 84 -11.28 1.62 1.85
N ALA A 85 -10.38 0.91 1.17
CA ALA A 85 -9.17 0.40 1.78
C ALA A 85 -8.31 1.51 2.38
N MET A 86 -8.13 2.63 1.68
CA MET A 86 -7.38 3.79 2.14
C MET A 86 -8.04 4.43 3.37
N ALA A 87 -9.37 4.59 3.36
CA ALA A 87 -10.12 5.14 4.49
C ALA A 87 -9.99 4.25 5.74
N LEU A 88 -10.08 2.93 5.58
CA LEU A 88 -9.87 1.96 6.65
C LEU A 88 -8.44 2.03 7.21
N ASN A 89 -7.42 2.12 6.35
CA ASN A 89 -6.03 2.27 6.80
C ASN A 89 -5.81 3.58 7.56
N PHE A 90 -6.39 4.70 7.10
CA PHE A 90 -6.29 5.99 7.81
C PHE A 90 -7.04 5.95 9.14
N TRP A 91 -8.19 5.30 9.19
CA TRP A 91 -8.91 5.10 10.45
C TRP A 91 -8.13 4.21 11.43
N ALA A 92 -7.48 3.15 10.94
CA ALA A 92 -6.60 2.32 11.76
C ALA A 92 -5.45 3.12 12.39
N LEU A 93 -4.85 4.09 11.64
CA LEU A 93 -3.80 4.97 12.16
C LEU A 93 -4.28 5.87 13.31
N ALA A 94 -5.58 6.17 13.37
CA ALA A 94 -6.17 6.91 14.49
C ALA A 94 -6.39 6.06 15.75
N LEU A 95 -6.46 4.73 15.60
CA LEU A 95 -6.84 3.80 16.67
C LEU A 95 -5.67 2.98 17.22
N LEU A 96 -4.63 2.77 16.42
CA LEU A 96 -3.48 1.92 16.73
C LEU A 96 -2.16 2.68 16.61
N SER A 97 -1.11 2.14 17.20
CA SER A 97 0.24 2.66 17.03
C SER A 97 0.73 2.52 15.58
N PHE A 98 1.61 3.41 15.17
CA PHE A 98 2.13 3.44 13.80
C PHE A 98 2.83 2.13 13.40
N PRO A 99 3.69 1.51 14.26
CA PRO A 99 4.27 0.20 13.99
C PRO A 99 3.23 -0.93 13.89
N GLU A 100 2.17 -0.91 14.71
CA GLU A 100 1.10 -1.94 14.68
C GLU A 100 0.35 -1.91 13.35
N VAL A 101 -0.12 -0.73 12.90
CA VAL A 101 -0.80 -0.58 11.61
C VAL A 101 0.08 -1.03 10.45
N THR A 102 1.37 -0.66 10.48
CA THR A 102 2.34 -1.06 9.45
C THR A 102 2.52 -2.58 9.41
N ALA A 103 2.65 -3.23 10.58
CA ALA A 103 2.81 -4.68 10.68
C ALA A 103 1.57 -5.44 10.21
N ILE A 104 0.36 -4.98 10.58
CA ILE A 104 -0.91 -5.56 10.11
C ILE A 104 -1.05 -5.34 8.59
N GLY A 105 -0.63 -4.19 8.09
CA GLY A 105 -0.65 -3.86 6.67
C GLY A 105 0.12 -4.85 5.79
N TYR A 106 1.15 -5.52 6.32
CA TYR A 106 1.87 -6.59 5.61
C TYR A 106 1.03 -7.86 5.37
N ALA A 107 -0.18 -7.96 5.93
CA ALA A 107 -1.14 -8.96 5.48
C ALA A 107 -1.52 -8.77 4.00
N ALA A 108 -1.51 -7.53 3.48
CA ALA A 108 -1.92 -7.26 2.10
C ALA A 108 -1.13 -8.04 1.05
N PRO A 109 0.22 -8.08 1.03
CA PRO A 109 0.98 -8.91 0.09
C PRO A 109 0.64 -10.41 0.17
N LEU A 110 0.36 -10.93 1.37
CA LEU A 110 -0.01 -12.32 1.58
C LEU A 110 -1.41 -12.60 1.01
N LEU A 111 -2.36 -11.70 1.27
CA LEU A 111 -3.72 -11.77 0.75
C LEU A 111 -3.76 -11.61 -0.78
N VAL A 112 -2.85 -10.83 -1.39
CA VAL A 112 -2.71 -10.75 -2.85
C VAL A 112 -2.44 -12.12 -3.47
N VAL A 113 -1.65 -12.98 -2.81
CA VAL A 113 -1.40 -14.34 -3.27
C VAL A 113 -2.68 -15.16 -3.30
N ILE A 114 -3.48 -15.07 -2.23
CA ILE A 114 -4.76 -15.77 -2.11
C ILE A 114 -5.74 -15.26 -3.16
N PHE A 115 -5.89 -13.94 -3.26
CA PHE A 115 -6.82 -13.32 -4.22
C PHE A 115 -6.40 -13.52 -5.68
N ALA A 116 -5.11 -13.60 -5.97
CA ALA A 116 -4.62 -13.93 -7.30
C ALA A 116 -5.01 -15.37 -7.71
N ALA A 117 -4.94 -16.32 -6.78
CA ALA A 117 -5.44 -17.67 -7.02
C ALA A 117 -6.96 -17.67 -7.26
N MET A 118 -7.73 -16.96 -6.42
CA MET A 118 -9.19 -16.95 -6.49
C MET A 118 -9.75 -16.21 -7.71
N PHE A 119 -9.18 -15.04 -8.05
CA PHE A 119 -9.76 -14.14 -9.05
C PHE A 119 -9.03 -14.10 -10.39
N LEU A 120 -7.76 -14.55 -10.43
CA LEU A 120 -6.96 -14.60 -11.65
C LEU A 120 -6.70 -16.05 -12.13
N GLY A 121 -7.10 -17.05 -11.33
CA GLY A 121 -6.83 -18.47 -11.65
C GLY A 121 -5.35 -18.82 -11.62
N GLU A 122 -4.53 -18.09 -10.86
CA GLU A 122 -3.11 -18.40 -10.73
C GLU A 122 -2.89 -19.67 -9.91
N ASP A 123 -2.13 -20.62 -10.45
CA ASP A 123 -1.73 -21.82 -9.70
C ASP A 123 -0.78 -21.47 -8.58
N VAL A 124 -1.26 -21.61 -7.33
CA VAL A 124 -0.44 -21.38 -6.14
C VAL A 124 0.17 -22.69 -5.68
N ARG A 125 1.49 -22.81 -5.83
CA ARG A 125 2.24 -23.98 -5.36
C ARG A 125 2.21 -24.09 -3.83
N LEU A 126 2.26 -25.33 -3.32
CA LEU A 126 2.17 -25.62 -1.89
C LEU A 126 3.18 -24.81 -1.04
N PHE A 127 4.41 -24.63 -1.51
CA PHE A 127 5.39 -23.79 -0.83
C PHE A 127 4.91 -22.36 -0.62
N ARG A 128 4.32 -21.73 -1.67
CA ARG A 128 3.80 -20.37 -1.58
C ARG A 128 2.63 -20.29 -0.60
N LEU A 129 1.75 -21.29 -0.60
CA LEU A 129 0.65 -21.40 0.35
C LEU A 129 1.13 -21.57 1.79
N SER A 130 2.16 -22.41 2.03
CA SER A 130 2.77 -22.58 3.34
C SER A 130 3.36 -21.27 3.88
N MET A 131 4.07 -20.52 3.04
CA MET A 131 4.63 -19.21 3.43
C MET A 131 3.53 -18.20 3.74
N VAL A 132 2.44 -18.19 2.96
CA VAL A 132 1.27 -17.37 3.27
C VAL A 132 0.69 -17.73 4.65
N GLY A 133 0.55 -19.01 4.95
CA GLY A 133 0.11 -19.49 6.27
C GLY A 133 1.01 -19.00 7.41
N ILE A 134 2.34 -19.12 7.26
CA ILE A 134 3.32 -18.63 8.23
C ILE A 134 3.21 -17.09 8.39
N GLY A 135 3.10 -16.37 7.29
CA GLY A 135 2.94 -14.90 7.34
C GLY A 135 1.64 -14.47 8.04
N LEU A 136 0.51 -15.13 7.75
CA LEU A 136 -0.75 -14.86 8.43
C LEU A 136 -0.68 -15.20 9.93
N THR A 137 0.05 -16.25 10.32
CA THR A 137 0.34 -16.52 11.74
C THR A 137 1.11 -15.36 12.37
N GLY A 138 2.09 -14.77 11.66
CA GLY A 138 2.77 -13.56 12.11
C GLY A 138 1.82 -12.38 12.33
N VAL A 139 0.87 -12.17 11.42
CA VAL A 139 -0.18 -11.15 11.59
C VAL A 139 -1.06 -11.42 12.81
N LEU A 140 -1.47 -12.69 13.04
CA LEU A 140 -2.24 -13.07 14.22
C LEU A 140 -1.45 -12.84 15.52
N ILE A 141 -0.13 -13.05 15.51
CA ILE A 141 0.74 -12.72 16.65
C ILE A 141 0.71 -11.20 16.90
N VAL A 142 0.82 -10.36 15.86
CA VAL A 142 0.71 -8.90 16.02
C VAL A 142 -0.65 -8.50 16.60
N LEU A 143 -1.71 -9.16 16.18
CA LEU A 143 -3.08 -8.90 16.63
C LEU A 143 -3.37 -9.46 18.04
N SER A 144 -2.58 -10.42 18.54
CA SER A 144 -2.90 -11.16 19.77
C SER A 144 -3.13 -10.28 21.00
N PRO A 145 -2.45 -9.15 21.22
CA PRO A 145 -2.75 -8.27 22.35
C PRO A 145 -4.13 -7.60 22.27
N GLN A 146 -4.62 -7.35 21.06
CA GLN A 146 -5.91 -6.70 20.81
C GLN A 146 -7.08 -7.69 20.84
N LEU A 147 -6.79 -8.98 20.62
CA LEU A 147 -7.79 -10.06 20.60
C LEU A 147 -8.03 -10.69 21.97
N ARG A 148 -7.30 -10.28 23.01
CA ARG A 148 -7.53 -10.79 24.36
C ARG A 148 -8.90 -10.33 24.85
N LEU A 149 -9.77 -11.29 25.15
CA LEU A 149 -11.11 -11.09 25.72
C LEU A 149 -11.04 -10.86 27.25
N GLU A 150 -9.98 -10.24 27.75
CA GLU A 150 -9.91 -9.86 29.16
C GLU A 150 -10.85 -8.67 29.41
N SER A 151 -11.38 -8.61 30.63
CA SER A 151 -12.38 -7.62 31.11
C SER A 151 -11.98 -6.16 30.88
N ASP A 152 -10.69 -5.89 30.67
CA ASP A 152 -10.08 -4.58 30.48
C ASP A 152 -9.61 -4.34 29.02
N ALA A 153 -10.05 -5.17 28.06
CA ALA A 153 -9.69 -4.96 26.65
C ALA A 153 -10.30 -3.64 26.14
N ASP A 154 -9.45 -2.76 25.64
CA ASP A 154 -9.88 -1.50 25.03
C ASP A 154 -10.65 -1.77 23.72
N PRO A 155 -11.98 -1.51 23.67
CA PRO A 155 -12.79 -1.78 22.48
C PRO A 155 -12.30 -1.02 21.24
N TYR A 156 -11.66 0.14 21.42
CA TYR A 156 -11.12 0.94 20.32
C TYR A 156 -9.91 0.28 19.67
N ARG A 157 -9.05 -0.38 20.45
CA ARG A 157 -7.90 -1.11 19.91
C ARG A 157 -8.34 -2.34 19.12
N MET A 158 -9.35 -3.09 19.61
CA MET A 158 -9.93 -4.20 18.87
C MET A 158 -10.56 -3.72 17.55
N LEU A 159 -11.32 -2.63 17.59
CA LEU A 159 -11.85 -2.00 16.38
C LEU A 159 -10.73 -1.61 15.41
N GLY A 160 -9.65 -0.99 15.91
CA GLY A 160 -8.48 -0.61 15.14
C GLY A 160 -7.85 -1.81 14.41
N ALA A 161 -7.72 -2.97 15.10
CA ALA A 161 -7.20 -4.20 14.52
C ALA A 161 -8.08 -4.74 13.38
N VAL A 162 -9.40 -4.75 13.58
CA VAL A 162 -10.38 -5.18 12.56
C VAL A 162 -10.34 -4.26 11.35
N VAL A 163 -10.32 -2.97 11.59
CA VAL A 163 -10.27 -1.93 10.54
C VAL A 163 -8.95 -2.00 9.76
N ALA A 164 -7.80 -2.19 10.45
CA ALA A 164 -6.50 -2.37 9.80
C ALA A 164 -6.47 -3.63 8.91
N MET A 165 -7.02 -4.75 9.40
CA MET A 165 -7.12 -5.98 8.62
C MET A 165 -8.05 -5.81 7.41
N GLY A 166 -9.19 -5.14 7.58
CA GLY A 166 -10.09 -4.76 6.48
C GLY A 166 -9.39 -3.88 5.45
N GLY A 167 -8.59 -2.91 5.90
CA GLY A 167 -7.75 -2.07 5.06
C GLY A 167 -6.70 -2.86 4.27
N ALA A 168 -6.03 -3.82 4.92
CA ALA A 168 -5.07 -4.70 4.27
C ALA A 168 -5.75 -5.59 3.20
N ALA A 169 -6.90 -6.19 3.52
CA ALA A 169 -7.67 -7.00 2.58
C ALA A 169 -8.18 -6.17 1.37
N GLY A 170 -8.73 -4.99 1.64
CA GLY A 170 -9.15 -4.06 0.60
C GLY A 170 -7.98 -3.61 -0.29
N SER A 171 -6.80 -3.34 0.31
CA SER A 171 -5.57 -3.01 -0.42
C SER A 171 -5.11 -4.14 -1.33
N ALA A 172 -5.18 -5.39 -0.84
CA ALA A 172 -4.87 -6.57 -1.63
C ALA A 172 -5.83 -6.71 -2.82
N LEU A 173 -7.13 -6.56 -2.61
CA LEU A 173 -8.13 -6.61 -3.68
C LEU A 173 -7.92 -5.47 -4.69
N ALA A 174 -7.64 -4.25 -4.23
CA ALA A 174 -7.32 -3.13 -5.09
C ALA A 174 -6.09 -3.41 -5.98
N GLN A 175 -5.07 -4.11 -5.46
CA GLN A 175 -3.90 -4.52 -6.25
C GLN A 175 -4.26 -5.53 -7.34
N ILE A 176 -5.23 -6.44 -7.11
CA ILE A 176 -5.73 -7.36 -8.15
C ILE A 176 -6.39 -6.57 -9.29
N PHE A 177 -7.20 -5.54 -8.97
CA PHE A 177 -7.76 -4.66 -10.01
C PHE A 177 -6.67 -3.90 -10.78
N VAL A 178 -5.64 -3.39 -10.08
CA VAL A 178 -4.49 -2.74 -10.75
C VAL A 178 -3.81 -3.71 -11.71
N ARG A 179 -3.55 -4.96 -11.30
CA ARG A 179 -2.93 -5.98 -12.17
C ARG A 179 -3.73 -6.25 -13.45
N LYS A 180 -5.07 -6.21 -13.37
CA LYS A 180 -5.93 -6.31 -14.56
C LYS A 180 -5.84 -5.06 -15.42
N LEU A 181 -5.85 -3.88 -14.82
CA LEU A 181 -5.86 -2.61 -15.55
C LEU A 181 -4.55 -2.31 -16.26
N VAL A 182 -3.38 -2.61 -15.65
CA VAL A 182 -2.07 -2.29 -16.26
C VAL A 182 -1.80 -3.03 -17.57
N GLN A 183 -2.58 -4.06 -17.90
CA GLN A 183 -2.47 -4.78 -19.16
C GLN A 183 -2.99 -3.96 -20.35
N GLU A 184 -3.94 -3.06 -20.11
CA GLU A 184 -4.66 -2.33 -21.15
C GLU A 184 -4.63 -0.81 -20.94
N GLU A 185 -4.34 -0.36 -19.72
CA GLU A 185 -4.39 1.05 -19.33
C GLU A 185 -3.00 1.61 -19.04
N ARG A 186 -2.85 2.91 -19.30
CA ARG A 186 -1.64 3.63 -18.91
C ARG A 186 -1.61 3.81 -17.39
N THR A 187 -0.44 3.68 -16.79
CA THR A 187 -0.26 3.84 -15.34
C THR A 187 -0.71 5.22 -14.86
N SER A 188 -0.49 6.27 -15.67
CA SER A 188 -0.95 7.63 -15.38
C SER A 188 -2.47 7.73 -15.27
N ALA A 189 -3.21 7.06 -16.18
CA ALA A 189 -4.66 7.01 -16.12
C ALA A 189 -5.14 6.29 -14.85
N ILE A 190 -4.52 5.15 -14.48
CA ILE A 190 -4.89 4.40 -13.28
C ILE A 190 -4.72 5.26 -12.02
N VAL A 191 -3.61 5.98 -11.91
CA VAL A 191 -3.31 6.83 -10.74
C VAL A 191 -4.24 8.05 -10.69
N PHE A 192 -4.47 8.71 -11.84
CA PHE A 192 -5.35 9.86 -11.93
C PHE A 192 -6.79 9.52 -11.58
N TRP A 193 -7.37 8.51 -12.24
CA TRP A 193 -8.76 8.10 -12.01
C TRP A 193 -8.99 7.58 -10.59
N PHE A 194 -7.99 6.92 -10.00
CA PHE A 194 -8.03 6.57 -8.58
C PHE A 194 -8.11 7.80 -7.69
N SER A 195 -7.22 8.78 -7.87
CA SER A 195 -7.22 10.01 -7.08
C SER A 195 -8.51 10.80 -7.28
N PHE A 196 -9.02 10.87 -8.49
CA PHE A 196 -10.28 11.53 -8.81
C PHE A 196 -11.48 10.88 -8.11
N THR A 197 -11.61 9.55 -8.23
CA THR A 197 -12.68 8.78 -7.56
C THR A 197 -12.57 8.94 -6.04
N SER A 198 -11.35 8.84 -5.48
CA SER A 198 -11.13 9.00 -4.04
C SER A 198 -11.46 10.42 -3.56
N THR A 199 -11.24 11.44 -4.38
CA THR A 199 -11.63 12.83 -4.05
C THR A 199 -13.15 12.94 -3.96
N ILE A 200 -13.88 12.38 -4.92
CA ILE A 200 -15.35 12.41 -4.92
C ILE A 200 -15.92 11.65 -3.71
N LEU A 201 -15.42 10.43 -3.48
CA LEU A 201 -15.89 9.61 -2.35
C LEU A 201 -15.49 10.23 -1.00
N GLY A 202 -14.30 10.81 -0.90
CA GLY A 202 -13.87 11.57 0.28
C GLY A 202 -14.80 12.77 0.52
N LEU A 203 -15.11 13.55 -0.54
CA LEU A 203 -16.02 14.69 -0.44
C LEU A 203 -17.43 14.29 0.00
N ALA A 204 -17.91 13.11 -0.43
CA ALA A 204 -19.21 12.58 -0.03
C ALA A 204 -19.30 12.32 1.50
N THR A 205 -18.17 12.28 2.21
CA THR A 205 -18.14 12.17 3.68
C THR A 205 -18.31 13.51 4.40
N LEU A 206 -18.40 14.64 3.68
CA LEU A 206 -18.54 15.97 4.25
C LEU A 206 -19.71 16.09 5.28
N PRO A 207 -20.91 15.51 5.04
CA PRO A 207 -22.02 15.58 5.97
C PRO A 207 -21.79 14.81 7.28
N PHE A 208 -20.77 13.95 7.35
CA PHE A 208 -20.51 13.10 8.52
C PHE A 208 -19.54 13.70 9.52
N GLY A 209 -19.46 15.03 9.60
CA GLY A 209 -18.78 15.73 10.68
C GLY A 209 -17.29 16.03 10.38
N TRP A 210 -17.02 16.68 9.24
CA TRP A 210 -15.69 17.24 8.98
C TRP A 210 -15.36 18.33 10.00
N VAL A 211 -14.09 18.42 10.36
CA VAL A 211 -13.57 19.48 11.23
C VAL A 211 -12.90 20.55 10.38
N TRP A 212 -13.02 21.82 10.80
CA TRP A 212 -12.27 22.90 10.18
C TRP A 212 -10.82 22.83 10.66
N PRO A 213 -9.86 22.54 9.76
CA PRO A 213 -8.47 22.41 10.17
C PRO A 213 -7.89 23.80 10.48
N ASP A 214 -7.10 23.88 11.55
CA ASP A 214 -6.20 25.01 11.76
C ASP A 214 -5.07 25.02 10.70
N ALA A 215 -4.26 26.07 10.69
CA ALA A 215 -3.21 26.22 9.67
C ALA A 215 -2.21 25.06 9.66
N THR A 216 -1.85 24.52 10.82
CA THR A 216 -0.91 23.41 10.95
C THR A 216 -1.51 22.11 10.39
N THR A 217 -2.73 21.80 10.81
CA THR A 217 -3.46 20.62 10.31
C THR A 217 -3.72 20.71 8.81
N ALA A 218 -4.08 21.89 8.31
CA ALA A 218 -4.25 22.12 6.87
C ALA A 218 -2.95 21.87 6.09
N MET A 219 -1.80 22.36 6.59
CA MET A 219 -0.50 22.09 5.97
C MET A 219 -0.17 20.59 5.97
N LEU A 220 -0.46 19.86 7.03
CA LEU A 220 -0.25 18.41 7.08
C LEU A 220 -1.15 17.66 6.09
N LEU A 221 -2.43 18.06 5.97
CA LEU A 221 -3.37 17.48 5.01
C LEU A 221 -2.95 17.72 3.56
N VAL A 222 -2.60 18.96 3.22
CA VAL A 222 -2.09 19.34 1.88
C VAL A 222 -0.78 18.62 1.58
N GLY A 223 0.16 18.64 2.54
CA GLY A 223 1.45 17.96 2.44
C GLY A 223 1.29 16.46 2.22
N SER A 224 0.34 15.81 2.93
CA SER A 224 0.05 14.39 2.73
C SER A 224 -0.44 14.09 1.31
N GLY A 225 -1.19 14.98 0.69
CA GLY A 225 -1.64 14.86 -0.70
C GLY A 225 -0.49 14.98 -1.69
N ILE A 226 0.36 15.98 -1.51
CA ILE A 226 1.56 16.18 -2.34
C ILE A 226 2.50 14.97 -2.24
N LEU A 227 2.83 14.56 -1.02
CA LEU A 227 3.69 13.38 -0.79
C LEU A 227 3.05 12.10 -1.33
N GLY A 228 1.73 11.93 -1.15
CA GLY A 228 0.99 10.81 -1.70
C GLY A 228 1.05 10.73 -3.23
N GLY A 229 0.94 11.87 -3.92
CA GLY A 229 1.12 11.97 -5.37
C GLY A 229 2.55 11.63 -5.81
N MET A 230 3.55 12.22 -5.13
CA MET A 230 4.97 11.94 -5.40
C MET A 230 5.32 10.46 -5.18
N ALA A 231 4.93 9.90 -4.04
CA ALA A 231 5.18 8.50 -3.72
C ALA A 231 4.57 7.55 -4.75
N GLN A 232 3.37 7.87 -5.24
CA GLN A 232 2.69 7.09 -6.26
C GLN A 232 3.42 7.14 -7.61
N ILE A 233 3.97 8.29 -8.00
CA ILE A 233 4.80 8.44 -9.20
C ILE A 233 6.09 7.63 -9.06
N LEU A 234 6.77 7.72 -7.91
CA LEU A 234 8.00 6.97 -7.64
C LEU A 234 7.75 5.47 -7.70
N LEU A 235 6.69 4.98 -7.05
CA LEU A 235 6.30 3.57 -7.05
C LEU A 235 6.05 3.05 -8.47
N THR A 236 5.26 3.81 -9.22
CA THR A 236 4.94 3.49 -10.60
C THR A 236 6.19 3.45 -11.49
N SER A 237 7.09 4.42 -11.28
CA SER A 237 8.34 4.50 -12.02
C SER A 237 9.28 3.34 -11.66
N ALA A 238 9.32 2.90 -10.40
CA ALA A 238 10.11 1.74 -9.98
C ALA A 238 9.77 0.48 -10.78
N TYR A 239 8.49 0.23 -11.02
CA TYR A 239 8.03 -0.93 -11.80
C TYR A 239 8.37 -0.85 -13.30
N ARG A 240 8.76 0.32 -13.83
CA ARG A 240 9.25 0.45 -15.21
C ARG A 240 10.71 0.04 -15.37
N PHE A 241 11.51 0.15 -14.31
CA PHE A 241 12.95 -0.11 -14.33
C PHE A 241 13.32 -1.48 -13.78
N ALA A 242 12.44 -2.11 -13.00
CA ALA A 242 12.70 -3.41 -12.38
C ALA A 242 11.41 -4.22 -12.23
N ASP A 243 11.56 -5.54 -12.27
CA ASP A 243 10.46 -6.48 -12.05
C ASP A 243 9.88 -6.31 -10.65
N ALA A 244 8.55 -6.47 -10.53
CA ALA A 244 7.85 -6.37 -9.26
C ALA A 244 8.42 -7.31 -8.18
N SER A 245 8.83 -8.51 -8.56
CA SER A 245 9.46 -9.50 -7.68
C SER A 245 10.82 -9.05 -7.14
N LEU A 246 11.54 -8.19 -7.87
CA LEU A 246 12.82 -7.65 -7.42
C LEU A 246 12.66 -6.51 -6.42
N VAL A 247 11.66 -5.64 -6.63
CA VAL A 247 11.45 -4.45 -5.78
C VAL A 247 10.55 -4.70 -4.58
N ALA A 248 9.77 -5.78 -4.58
CA ALA A 248 8.83 -6.09 -3.50
C ALA A 248 9.47 -6.22 -2.09
N PRO A 249 10.67 -6.82 -1.90
CA PRO A 249 11.29 -6.90 -0.57
C PRO A 249 11.56 -5.54 0.06
N PHE A 250 11.74 -4.49 -0.75
CA PHE A 250 12.02 -3.15 -0.27
C PHE A 250 10.80 -2.46 0.34
N GLU A 251 9.60 -3.04 0.22
CA GLU A 251 8.41 -2.65 0.99
C GLU A 251 8.67 -2.75 2.50
N TYR A 252 9.40 -3.77 2.93
CA TYR A 252 9.66 -4.01 4.35
C TYR A 252 10.57 -2.97 5.02
N VAL A 253 11.22 -2.10 4.24
CA VAL A 253 11.93 -0.91 4.75
C VAL A 253 10.96 0.02 5.49
N SER A 254 9.68 0.03 5.11
CA SER A 254 8.65 0.81 5.80
C SER A 254 8.54 0.46 7.29
N MET A 255 8.82 -0.78 7.70
CA MET A 255 8.78 -1.16 9.12
C MET A 255 9.86 -0.46 9.94
N LEU A 256 11.08 -0.38 9.41
CA LEU A 256 12.17 0.34 10.07
C LEU A 256 11.84 1.82 10.23
N LEU A 257 11.28 2.42 9.18
CA LEU A 257 10.85 3.81 9.20
C LEU A 257 9.65 4.02 10.13
N ALA A 258 8.68 3.08 10.13
CA ALA A 258 7.52 3.16 11.02
C ALA A 258 7.91 3.04 12.50
N ILE A 259 8.89 2.19 12.83
CA ILE A 259 9.44 2.09 14.20
C ILE A 259 10.14 3.40 14.56
N ALA A 260 11.00 3.92 13.68
CA ALA A 260 11.72 5.15 13.94
C ALA A 260 10.76 6.35 14.11
N ILE A 261 9.82 6.54 13.19
CA ILE A 261 8.84 7.62 13.26
C ILE A 261 7.91 7.42 14.47
N GLY A 262 7.42 6.21 14.72
CA GLY A 262 6.60 5.86 15.87
C GLY A 262 7.28 6.28 17.17
N TRP A 263 8.55 5.94 17.32
CA TRP A 263 9.30 6.28 18.54
C TRP A 263 9.62 7.77 18.64
N TYR A 264 10.21 8.36 17.59
CA TYR A 264 10.72 9.75 17.67
C TYR A 264 9.61 10.80 17.56
N VAL A 265 8.54 10.54 16.81
CA VAL A 265 7.48 11.53 16.56
C VAL A 265 6.28 11.31 17.48
N PHE A 266 5.87 10.06 17.69
CA PHE A 266 4.67 9.71 18.44
C PHE A 266 4.95 9.17 19.86
N GLY A 267 6.22 8.93 20.23
CA GLY A 267 6.58 8.29 21.50
C GLY A 267 6.14 6.83 21.62
N GLU A 268 5.82 6.19 20.50
CA GLU A 268 5.29 4.83 20.41
C GLU A 268 6.41 3.79 20.27
N ALA A 269 6.78 3.12 21.35
CA ALA A 269 7.69 2.00 21.29
C ALA A 269 6.92 0.72 20.88
N PRO A 270 7.39 -0.01 19.83
CA PRO A 270 6.72 -1.24 19.43
C PRO A 270 6.86 -2.32 20.52
N ALA A 271 5.74 -2.97 20.85
CA ALA A 271 5.74 -4.10 21.76
C ALA A 271 6.56 -5.26 21.16
N ARG A 272 7.21 -6.07 22.00
CA ARG A 272 7.99 -7.25 21.55
C ARG A 272 7.17 -8.19 20.65
N VAL A 273 5.91 -8.36 20.96
CA VAL A 273 4.97 -9.19 20.20
C VAL A 273 4.82 -8.66 18.76
N VAL A 274 4.74 -7.34 18.57
CA VAL A 274 4.69 -6.69 17.25
C VAL A 274 5.96 -6.96 16.45
N LEU A 275 7.13 -6.85 17.09
CA LEU A 275 8.42 -7.13 16.44
C LEU A 275 8.54 -8.62 16.01
N ILE A 276 8.11 -9.55 16.88
CA ILE A 276 8.14 -10.99 16.56
C ILE A 276 7.20 -11.29 15.39
N GLY A 277 5.96 -10.84 15.46
CA GLY A 277 4.98 -11.09 14.40
C GLY A 277 5.38 -10.44 13.08
N ALA A 278 5.85 -9.18 13.09
CA ALA A 278 6.34 -8.49 11.90
C ALA A 278 7.55 -9.21 11.28
N SER A 279 8.51 -9.69 12.09
CA SER A 279 9.65 -10.46 11.60
C SER A 279 9.20 -11.72 10.87
N LEU A 280 8.20 -12.42 11.39
CA LEU A 280 7.66 -13.65 10.77
C LEU A 280 6.99 -13.34 9.43
N VAL A 281 6.20 -12.25 9.34
CA VAL A 281 5.57 -11.79 8.10
C VAL A 281 6.62 -11.41 7.06
N ILE A 282 7.64 -10.65 7.47
CA ILE A 282 8.73 -10.21 6.58
C ILE A 282 9.50 -11.42 6.05
N LEU A 283 9.86 -12.36 6.91
CA LEU A 283 10.56 -13.59 6.51
C LEU A 283 9.72 -14.41 5.52
N ALA A 284 8.43 -14.60 5.79
CA ALA A 284 7.51 -15.31 4.89
C ALA A 284 7.45 -14.63 3.52
N GLY A 285 7.31 -13.30 3.49
CA GLY A 285 7.28 -12.52 2.25
C GLY A 285 8.59 -12.61 1.45
N ILE A 286 9.74 -12.49 2.12
CA ILE A 286 11.06 -12.64 1.49
C ILE A 286 11.23 -14.05 0.91
N MET A 287 10.81 -15.09 1.64
CA MET A 287 10.89 -16.48 1.17
C MET A 287 10.04 -16.73 -0.08
N ILE A 288 8.83 -16.16 -0.16
CA ILE A 288 7.99 -16.23 -1.36
C ILE A 288 8.74 -15.61 -2.55
N ILE A 289 9.25 -14.38 -2.40
CA ILE A 289 9.92 -13.63 -3.46
C ILE A 289 11.21 -14.36 -3.90
N TRP A 290 12.00 -14.83 -2.96
CA TRP A 290 13.23 -15.57 -3.24
C TRP A 290 12.96 -16.84 -4.05
N ARG A 291 11.93 -17.61 -3.68
CA ARG A 291 11.56 -18.83 -4.41
C ARG A 291 11.03 -18.54 -5.81
N GLU A 292 10.20 -17.50 -5.97
CA GLU A 292 9.72 -17.08 -7.30
C GLU A 292 10.87 -16.67 -8.22
N ARG A 293 11.85 -15.95 -7.68
CA ARG A 293 13.05 -15.57 -8.44
C ARG A 293 13.85 -16.78 -8.90
N GLN A 294 14.05 -17.78 -8.03
CA GLN A 294 14.73 -19.02 -8.40
C GLN A 294 14.00 -19.74 -9.56
N LEU A 295 12.69 -19.91 -9.43
CA LEU A 295 11.86 -20.55 -10.46
C LEU A 295 11.88 -19.79 -11.79
N GLY A 296 11.90 -18.47 -11.75
CA GLY A 296 12.05 -17.62 -12.95
C GLY A 296 13.38 -17.83 -13.65
N LEU A 297 14.48 -17.95 -12.91
CA LEU A 297 15.81 -18.23 -13.43
C LEU A 297 15.90 -19.65 -14.05
N GLU A 298 15.30 -20.64 -13.41
CA GLU A 298 15.25 -22.02 -13.93
C GLU A 298 14.49 -22.08 -15.26
N ARG A 299 13.32 -21.43 -15.37
CA ARG A 299 12.55 -21.34 -16.62
C ARG A 299 13.33 -20.62 -17.74
N SER A 300 14.05 -19.55 -17.40
CA SER A 300 14.89 -18.81 -18.36
C SER A 300 16.05 -19.66 -18.87
N ARG A 301 16.69 -20.44 -17.99
CA ARG A 301 17.77 -21.39 -18.38
C ARG A 301 17.24 -22.52 -19.28
N GLN A 302 16.08 -23.10 -18.97
CA GLN A 302 15.44 -24.13 -19.79
C GLN A 302 15.07 -23.61 -21.18
N ARG A 303 14.51 -22.41 -21.31
CA ARG A 303 14.23 -21.79 -22.63
C ARG A 303 15.50 -21.59 -23.45
N LYS A 304 16.58 -21.07 -22.83
CA LYS A 304 17.87 -20.92 -23.54
C LYS A 304 18.47 -22.26 -24.00
N ALA A 305 18.35 -23.31 -23.20
CA ALA A 305 18.82 -24.64 -23.56
C ALA A 305 18.03 -25.22 -24.73
N MET A 306 16.70 -25.02 -24.79
CA MET A 306 15.87 -25.46 -25.94
C MET A 306 16.17 -24.69 -27.23
N THR A 307 16.51 -23.39 -27.15
CA THR A 307 16.81 -22.54 -28.31
C THR A 307 18.21 -22.81 -28.89
N LEU A 308 19.11 -23.44 -28.11
CA LEU A 308 20.44 -23.84 -28.58
C LEU A 308 20.47 -25.24 -29.23
N GLN A 309 19.37 -25.99 -29.19
CA GLN A 309 19.23 -27.32 -29.77
C GLN A 309 18.35 -27.35 -31.04
N GLY A 310 17.87 -26.23 -31.51
CA GLY A 310 17.14 -26.03 -32.76
C GLY A 310 17.83 -25.05 -33.67
#